data_b73d9e15993a83ffad4bb706240d0ded
#
_entry.id   b73d9e15993a83ffad4bb706240d0ded
#
_cell.length_a   1.000
_cell.length_b   1.000
_cell.length_c   1.000
_cell.angle_alpha   90.00
_cell.angle_beta   90.00
_cell.angle_gamma   90.00
#
_symmetry.space_group_name_H-M   'P 1'
#
loop_
_entity.id
_entity.type
_entity.pdbx_description
1 polymer ?
#
loop_
_entity_poly.entity_id
_entity_poly.type
_entity_poly.pdbx_seq_one_letter_code
_entity_poly.pdbx_strand_id
1 'polypeptide(L)'
;MSINILVLYYSRYGNTRALARQIARGVESIPNCEAMLRTVNDVYTTEEQPDSRYQPTDPIATLQELRSCDGLALGSPVWFGNMAGPMKHFWDSTTSLWINGDLIDKPACVFTSSSSLHGGQETTQQSMMLPLLHHGMLVVGIPYSEPALHTTQTGGTPYGASSTGESASLSKDEIELAQNLGKRLARIATNQKGNSQ
;
A
#
# COMPACT_ATOMS: atom_id res chain seq x y z
N MET A 1 -3.82 -13.23 -19.95
CA MET A 1 -4.73 -12.73 -18.90
C MET A 1 -4.08 -11.51 -18.29
N SER A 2 -4.85 -10.46 -17.98
CA SER A 2 -4.33 -9.30 -17.25
C SER A 2 -4.18 -9.63 -15.77
N ILE A 3 -3.16 -9.06 -15.13
CA ILE A 3 -2.89 -9.13 -13.69
C ILE A 3 -3.33 -7.80 -13.07
N ASN A 4 -4.28 -7.85 -12.15
CA ASN A 4 -4.82 -6.66 -11.52
C ASN A 4 -4.26 -6.48 -10.12
N ILE A 5 -3.45 -5.46 -9.91
CA ILE A 5 -2.89 -5.10 -8.61
C ILE A 5 -3.70 -3.94 -8.01
N LEU A 6 -4.31 -4.20 -6.87
CA LEU A 6 -5.00 -3.16 -6.11
C LEU A 6 -3.96 -2.34 -5.32
N VAL A 7 -3.87 -1.04 -5.61
CA VAL A 7 -3.07 -0.08 -4.84
C VAL A 7 -4.02 0.72 -3.96
N LEU A 8 -4.24 0.20 -2.76
CA LEU A 8 -5.17 0.73 -1.77
C LEU A 8 -4.45 1.63 -0.78
N TYR A 9 -4.91 2.86 -0.62
CA TYR A 9 -4.27 3.80 0.29
C TYR A 9 -5.26 4.74 0.99
N TYR A 10 -4.83 5.30 2.13
CA TYR A 10 -5.39 6.51 2.70
C TYR A 10 -4.35 7.62 2.68
N SER A 11 -4.76 8.85 2.40
CA SER A 11 -3.84 10.00 2.37
C SER A 11 -4.58 11.30 2.61
N ARG A 12 -4.34 11.94 3.75
CA ARG A 12 -4.96 13.25 4.09
C ARG A 12 -4.27 14.42 3.39
N TYR A 13 -2.95 14.39 3.28
CA TYR A 13 -2.14 15.50 2.78
C TYR A 13 -1.42 15.20 1.44
N GLY A 14 -1.63 14.03 0.86
CA GLY A 14 -1.09 13.68 -0.45
C GLY A 14 0.20 12.85 -0.45
N ASN A 15 0.95 12.75 0.67
CA ASN A 15 2.24 12.07 0.71
C ASN A 15 2.11 10.58 0.44
N THR A 16 1.22 9.87 1.13
CA THR A 16 0.95 8.45 0.87
C THR A 16 0.45 8.22 -0.56
N ARG A 17 -0.40 9.14 -1.09
CA ARG A 17 -0.87 9.10 -2.48
C ARG A 17 0.28 9.23 -3.47
N ALA A 18 1.27 10.08 -3.18
CA ALA A 18 2.44 10.23 -4.06
C ALA A 18 3.20 8.90 -4.18
N LEU A 19 3.41 8.17 -3.07
CA LEU A 19 4.00 6.82 -3.09
C LEU A 19 3.11 5.83 -3.85
N ALA A 20 1.80 5.82 -3.59
CA ALA A 20 0.85 4.94 -4.28
C ALA A 20 0.96 5.06 -5.81
N ARG A 21 1.09 6.29 -6.32
CA ARG A 21 1.28 6.55 -7.76
C ARG A 21 2.62 6.01 -8.29
N GLN A 22 3.69 6.03 -7.50
CA GLN A 22 4.97 5.46 -7.92
C GLN A 22 4.92 3.93 -7.92
N ILE A 23 4.27 3.32 -6.93
CA ILE A 23 4.03 1.87 -6.89
C ILE A 23 3.20 1.44 -8.12
N ALA A 24 2.13 2.17 -8.45
CA ALA A 24 1.32 1.92 -9.63
C ALA A 24 2.14 1.95 -10.92
N ARG A 25 3.02 2.96 -11.10
CA ARG A 25 3.95 3.01 -12.24
C ARG A 25 4.89 1.81 -12.29
N GLY A 26 5.35 1.35 -11.12
CA GLY A 26 6.15 0.13 -11.02
C GLY A 26 5.38 -1.11 -11.49
N VAL A 27 4.14 -1.28 -11.06
CA VAL A 27 3.23 -2.36 -11.51
C VAL A 27 3.04 -2.31 -13.01
N GLU A 28 2.66 -1.17 -13.57
CA GLU A 28 2.36 -0.96 -14.99
C GLU A 28 3.58 -1.11 -15.90
N SER A 29 4.80 -1.06 -15.35
CA SER A 29 6.02 -1.34 -16.10
C SER A 29 6.22 -2.83 -16.42
N ILE A 30 5.41 -3.72 -15.83
CA ILE A 30 5.43 -5.16 -16.09
C ILE A 30 4.34 -5.49 -17.13
N PRO A 31 4.67 -6.19 -18.21
CA PRO A 31 3.71 -6.52 -19.25
C PRO A 31 2.47 -7.23 -18.71
N ASN A 32 1.29 -6.84 -19.21
CA ASN A 32 -0.01 -7.38 -18.82
C ASN A 32 -0.38 -7.16 -17.33
N CYS A 33 0.26 -6.23 -16.64
CA CYS A 33 -0.11 -5.83 -15.28
C CYS A 33 -0.76 -4.44 -15.29
N GLU A 34 -1.87 -4.33 -14.56
CA GLU A 34 -2.63 -3.10 -14.38
C GLU A 34 -2.71 -2.73 -12.90
N ALA A 35 -2.56 -1.45 -12.59
CA ALA A 35 -2.68 -0.93 -11.24
C ALA A 35 -4.03 -0.25 -11.04
N MET A 36 -4.82 -0.73 -10.10
CA MET A 36 -6.07 -0.11 -9.67
C MET A 36 -5.82 0.76 -8.44
N LEU A 37 -5.68 2.07 -8.63
CA LEU A 37 -5.55 3.03 -7.54
C LEU A 37 -6.91 3.21 -6.87
N ARG A 38 -6.97 2.97 -5.54
CA ARG A 38 -8.17 3.15 -4.72
C ARG A 38 -7.82 3.78 -3.39
N THR A 39 -8.79 4.51 -2.84
CA THR A 39 -8.69 5.05 -1.49
C THR A 39 -9.86 4.56 -0.62
N VAL A 40 -9.88 4.93 0.66
CA VAL A 40 -10.98 4.65 1.58
C VAL A 40 -11.68 5.93 1.99
N ASN A 41 -12.92 5.82 2.43
CA ASN A 41 -13.63 6.96 3.02
C ASN A 41 -12.94 7.41 4.30
N ASP A 42 -12.99 8.70 4.59
CA ASP A 42 -12.65 9.19 5.92
C ASP A 42 -13.73 8.78 6.93
N VAL A 43 -13.38 8.76 8.21
CA VAL A 43 -14.28 8.37 9.29
C VAL A 43 -14.43 9.56 10.23
N TYR A 44 -15.66 9.97 10.45
CA TYR A 44 -16.02 11.06 11.35
C TYR A 44 -17.00 10.58 12.40
N THR A 45 -16.93 11.15 13.59
CA THR A 45 -18.01 11.03 14.57
C THR A 45 -19.13 12.01 14.20
N THR A 46 -20.32 11.86 14.78
CA THR A 46 -21.46 12.77 14.55
C THR A 46 -21.18 14.20 15.00
N GLU A 47 -20.21 14.42 15.87
CA GLU A 47 -19.81 15.71 16.42
C GLU A 47 -18.68 16.37 15.63
N GLU A 48 -17.94 15.62 14.83
CA GLU A 48 -16.83 16.11 14.02
C GLU A 48 -17.31 16.62 12.67
N GLN A 49 -16.80 17.77 12.24
CA GLN A 49 -16.98 18.24 10.87
C GLN A 49 -15.99 17.52 9.96
N PRO A 50 -16.39 17.18 8.72
CA PRO A 50 -15.48 16.64 7.73
C PRO A 50 -14.24 17.53 7.56
N ASP A 51 -13.04 16.92 7.61
CA ASP A 51 -11.82 17.68 7.34
C ASP A 51 -11.80 18.10 5.87
N SER A 52 -11.95 19.40 5.62
CA SER A 52 -11.97 19.96 4.27
C SER A 52 -10.68 19.70 3.48
N ARG A 53 -9.60 19.31 4.16
CA ARG A 53 -8.31 18.94 3.55
C ARG A 53 -8.32 17.53 2.95
N TYR A 54 -9.21 16.65 3.44
CA TYR A 54 -9.37 15.33 2.85
C TYR A 54 -10.32 15.40 1.67
N GLN A 55 -9.78 15.24 0.48
CA GLN A 55 -10.55 15.09 -0.75
C GLN A 55 -10.08 13.85 -1.50
N PRO A 56 -10.90 12.79 -1.55
CA PRO A 56 -10.55 11.60 -2.32
C PRO A 56 -10.45 11.97 -3.80
N THR A 57 -9.30 11.73 -4.40
CA THR A 57 -9.06 11.97 -5.83
C THR A 57 -9.13 10.71 -6.66
N ASP A 58 -8.99 9.55 -6.02
CA ASP A 58 -9.15 8.24 -6.63
C ASP A 58 -10.44 7.59 -6.12
N PRO A 59 -11.05 6.65 -6.86
CA PRO A 59 -12.28 5.98 -6.44
C PRO A 59 -12.15 5.27 -5.10
N ILE A 60 -13.26 5.19 -4.35
CA ILE A 60 -13.32 4.45 -3.09
C ILE A 60 -13.27 2.94 -3.38
N ALA A 61 -12.44 2.24 -2.62
CA ALA A 61 -12.30 0.79 -2.73
C ALA A 61 -13.59 0.05 -2.35
N THR A 62 -13.86 -1.02 -3.07
CA THR A 62 -14.93 -1.96 -2.73
C THR A 62 -14.36 -3.30 -2.27
N LEU A 63 -15.11 -4.05 -1.46
CA LEU A 63 -14.72 -5.40 -1.07
C LEU A 63 -14.62 -6.35 -2.28
N GLN A 64 -15.41 -6.10 -3.34
CA GLN A 64 -15.33 -6.87 -4.56
C GLN A 64 -14.00 -6.67 -5.30
N GLU A 65 -13.48 -5.44 -5.37
CA GLU A 65 -12.17 -5.17 -5.97
C GLU A 65 -11.04 -5.82 -5.17
N LEU A 66 -11.12 -5.79 -3.83
CA LEU A 66 -10.17 -6.49 -2.96
C LEU A 66 -10.24 -8.01 -3.16
N ARG A 67 -11.46 -8.57 -3.27
CA ARG A 67 -11.66 -10.00 -3.57
C ARG A 67 -11.07 -10.40 -4.92
N SER A 68 -11.25 -9.58 -5.95
CA SER A 68 -10.91 -9.95 -7.33
C SER A 68 -9.48 -9.59 -7.75
N CYS A 69 -8.73 -8.82 -6.94
CA CYS A 69 -7.35 -8.48 -7.28
C CYS A 69 -6.42 -9.70 -7.24
N ASP A 70 -5.34 -9.64 -8.03
CA ASP A 70 -4.29 -10.66 -8.07
C ASP A 70 -3.14 -10.36 -7.10
N GLY A 71 -3.13 -9.15 -6.51
CA GLY A 71 -2.18 -8.71 -5.50
C GLY A 71 -2.56 -7.35 -4.93
N LEU A 72 -2.01 -6.99 -3.78
CA LEU A 72 -2.36 -5.80 -3.02
C LEU A 72 -1.12 -5.00 -2.60
N ALA A 73 -1.12 -3.69 -2.86
CA ALA A 73 -0.24 -2.74 -2.19
C ALA A 73 -1.09 -1.90 -1.21
N LEU A 74 -0.79 -1.99 0.09
CA LEU A 74 -1.54 -1.33 1.15
C LEU A 74 -0.77 -0.16 1.73
N GLY A 75 -1.35 1.05 1.69
CA GLY A 75 -0.70 2.27 2.16
C GLY A 75 -1.50 3.11 3.14
N SER A 76 -0.81 3.62 4.14
CA SER A 76 -1.36 4.55 5.13
C SER A 76 -0.29 5.53 5.61
N PRO A 77 -0.63 6.78 5.95
CA PRO A 77 0.29 7.62 6.71
C PRO A 77 0.52 7.04 8.10
N VAL A 78 1.64 7.40 8.70
CA VAL A 78 1.94 7.08 10.10
C VAL A 78 1.04 7.91 11.02
N TRP A 79 0.26 7.22 11.84
CA TRP A 79 -0.50 7.83 12.93
C TRP A 79 -0.17 7.07 14.21
N PHE A 80 0.71 7.68 15.03
CA PHE A 80 1.18 7.08 16.30
C PHE A 80 1.75 5.67 16.14
N GLY A 81 2.58 5.46 15.08
CA GLY A 81 3.20 4.17 14.80
C GLY A 81 2.26 3.10 14.22
N ASN A 82 1.05 3.49 13.78
CA ASN A 82 0.05 2.60 13.21
C ASN A 82 -0.58 3.21 11.95
N MET A 83 -1.40 2.42 11.24
CA MET A 83 -2.21 2.93 10.14
C MET A 83 -3.27 3.90 10.65
N ALA A 84 -3.68 4.82 9.78
CA ALA A 84 -4.76 5.76 10.07
C ALA A 84 -6.10 5.05 10.31
N GLY A 85 -6.93 5.61 11.20
CA GLY A 85 -8.24 5.08 11.56
C GLY A 85 -9.14 4.73 10.37
N PRO A 86 -9.26 5.56 9.31
CA PRO A 86 -10.02 5.22 8.11
C PRO A 86 -9.56 3.93 7.42
N MET A 87 -8.26 3.69 7.33
CA MET A 87 -7.72 2.44 6.76
C MET A 87 -8.05 1.24 7.66
N LYS A 88 -7.88 1.39 8.98
CA LYS A 88 -8.24 0.33 9.92
C LYS A 88 -9.74 0.01 9.88
N HIS A 89 -10.59 1.02 9.79
CA HIS A 89 -12.04 0.86 9.66
C HIS A 89 -12.41 0.07 8.38
N PHE A 90 -11.76 0.35 7.26
CA PHE A 90 -11.94 -0.44 6.03
C PHE A 90 -11.58 -1.91 6.27
N TRP A 91 -10.41 -2.19 6.91
CA TRP A 91 -9.98 -3.56 7.19
C TRP A 91 -10.92 -4.29 8.14
N ASP A 92 -11.50 -3.62 9.14
CA ASP A 92 -12.49 -4.23 10.04
C ASP A 92 -13.77 -4.66 9.30
N SER A 93 -14.06 -4.07 8.14
CA SER A 93 -15.20 -4.48 7.30
C SER A 93 -14.94 -5.73 6.44
N THR A 94 -13.70 -6.25 6.40
CA THR A 94 -13.32 -7.37 5.51
C THR A 94 -13.59 -8.76 6.09
N THR A 95 -14.28 -8.88 7.23
CA THR A 95 -14.53 -10.15 7.93
C THR A 95 -15.11 -11.24 7.02
N SER A 96 -16.00 -10.89 6.10
CA SER A 96 -16.58 -11.86 5.15
C SER A 96 -15.55 -12.46 4.19
N LEU A 97 -14.58 -11.64 3.74
CA LEU A 97 -13.49 -12.10 2.87
C LEU A 97 -12.53 -13.03 3.64
N TRP A 98 -12.30 -12.73 4.92
CA TRP A 98 -11.47 -13.57 5.79
C TRP A 98 -12.10 -14.94 6.02
N ILE A 99 -13.41 -14.99 6.36
CA ILE A 99 -14.15 -16.25 6.56
C ILE A 99 -14.10 -17.13 5.31
N ASN A 100 -14.23 -16.51 4.13
CA ASN A 100 -14.23 -17.22 2.84
C ASN A 100 -12.82 -17.61 2.34
N GLY A 101 -11.75 -17.08 2.96
CA GLY A 101 -10.39 -17.27 2.47
C GLY A 101 -10.07 -16.57 1.14
N ASP A 102 -10.82 -15.51 0.81
CA ASP A 102 -10.77 -14.87 -0.52
C ASP A 102 -9.39 -14.25 -0.86
N LEU A 103 -8.53 -14.01 0.14
CA LEU A 103 -7.21 -13.40 -0.04
C LEU A 103 -6.04 -14.35 0.21
N ILE A 104 -6.30 -15.62 0.52
CA ILE A 104 -5.26 -16.63 0.77
C ILE A 104 -4.31 -16.69 -0.43
N ASP A 105 -2.99 -16.73 -0.13
CA ASP A 105 -1.88 -16.84 -1.07
C ASP A 105 -1.70 -15.65 -2.04
N LYS A 106 -2.55 -14.62 -2.01
CA LYS A 106 -2.31 -13.44 -2.82
C LYS A 106 -1.11 -12.65 -2.30
N PRO A 107 -0.19 -12.19 -3.16
CA PRO A 107 0.94 -11.38 -2.73
C PRO A 107 0.48 -10.00 -2.30
N ALA A 108 1.10 -9.49 -1.23
CA ALA A 108 0.83 -8.14 -0.74
C ALA A 108 2.11 -7.43 -0.29
N CYS A 109 2.13 -6.11 -0.42
CA CYS A 109 3.16 -5.26 0.15
C CYS A 109 2.55 -4.07 0.88
N VAL A 110 3.33 -3.39 1.71
CA VAL A 110 2.90 -2.23 2.46
C VAL A 110 3.76 -1.01 2.16
N PHE A 111 3.19 0.20 2.33
CA PHE A 111 3.92 1.45 2.20
C PHE A 111 3.34 2.53 3.12
N THR A 112 4.17 3.49 3.51
CA THR A 112 3.77 4.52 4.48
C THR A 112 4.44 5.87 4.22
N SER A 113 3.92 6.91 4.83
CA SER A 113 4.53 8.24 4.86
C SER A 113 4.48 8.84 6.26
N SER A 114 5.51 9.58 6.64
CA SER A 114 5.54 10.35 7.88
C SER A 114 6.08 11.76 7.64
N SER A 115 5.91 12.66 8.61
CA SER A 115 6.49 14.01 8.54
C SER A 115 7.97 14.06 8.95
N SER A 116 8.51 13.01 9.58
CA SER A 116 9.87 13.01 10.12
C SER A 116 10.58 11.67 9.93
N LEU A 117 11.93 11.72 9.92
CA LEU A 117 12.76 10.53 10.10
C LEU A 117 12.45 9.90 11.46
N HIS A 118 12.51 8.58 11.54
CA HIS A 118 12.20 7.83 12.77
C HIS A 118 10.81 8.12 13.36
N GLY A 119 9.86 8.55 12.51
CA GLY A 119 8.49 8.88 12.91
C GLY A 119 7.57 7.68 13.14
N GLY A 120 8.09 6.44 13.01
CA GLY A 120 7.31 5.20 13.16
C GLY A 120 6.95 4.53 11.82
N GLN A 121 7.76 4.73 10.78
CA GLN A 121 7.54 4.14 9.46
C GLN A 121 7.53 2.61 9.54
N GLU A 122 8.56 2.01 10.15
CA GLU A 122 8.69 0.55 10.24
C GLU A 122 7.58 -0.06 11.09
N THR A 123 7.25 0.55 12.24
CA THR A 123 6.17 0.06 13.10
C THR A 123 4.81 0.14 12.41
N THR A 124 4.54 1.20 11.65
CA THR A 124 3.32 1.33 10.86
C THR A 124 3.26 0.27 9.76
N GLN A 125 4.35 0.04 9.03
CA GLN A 125 4.42 -1.00 8.02
C GLN A 125 4.19 -2.39 8.64
N GLN A 126 4.85 -2.71 9.75
CA GLN A 126 4.66 -3.98 10.47
C GLN A 126 3.22 -4.13 10.97
N SER A 127 2.60 -3.07 11.51
CA SER A 127 1.21 -3.12 11.93
C SER A 127 0.24 -3.40 10.78
N MET A 128 0.52 -2.86 9.57
CA MET A 128 -0.26 -3.16 8.37
C MET A 128 -0.06 -4.59 7.84
N MET A 129 1.10 -5.21 8.09
CA MET A 129 1.34 -6.60 7.70
C MET A 129 0.49 -7.59 8.50
N LEU A 130 0.16 -7.28 9.76
CA LEU A 130 -0.61 -8.19 10.63
C LEU A 130 -1.98 -8.57 10.04
N PRO A 131 -2.86 -7.62 9.64
CA PRO A 131 -4.12 -8.00 9.00
C PRO A 131 -3.93 -8.73 7.67
N LEU A 132 -2.88 -8.45 6.90
CA LEU A 132 -2.58 -9.18 5.66
C LEU A 132 -2.24 -10.65 5.96
N LEU A 133 -1.42 -10.91 6.99
CA LEU A 133 -1.09 -12.27 7.45
C LEU A 133 -2.33 -12.99 7.99
N HIS A 134 -3.22 -12.31 8.72
CA HIS A 134 -4.49 -12.89 9.17
C HIS A 134 -5.39 -13.32 7.99
N HIS A 135 -5.33 -12.61 6.88
CA HIS A 135 -6.01 -12.99 5.64
C HIS A 135 -5.28 -14.08 4.83
N GLY A 136 -4.14 -14.58 5.31
CA GLY A 136 -3.34 -15.62 4.61
C GLY A 136 -2.56 -15.10 3.40
N MET A 137 -2.35 -13.77 3.29
CA MET A 137 -1.61 -13.18 2.17
C MET A 137 -0.10 -13.41 2.30
N LEU A 138 0.61 -13.42 1.17
CA LEU A 138 2.06 -13.51 1.09
C LEU A 138 2.68 -12.12 1.12
N VAL A 139 3.18 -11.70 2.27
CA VAL A 139 3.76 -10.36 2.43
C VAL A 139 5.16 -10.29 1.82
N VAL A 140 5.38 -9.30 0.95
CA VAL A 140 6.66 -9.06 0.28
C VAL A 140 7.19 -7.66 0.59
N GLY A 141 8.50 -7.57 0.87
CA GLY A 141 9.20 -6.31 1.10
C GLY A 141 10.15 -5.96 -0.04
N ILE A 142 11.07 -5.04 0.23
CA ILE A 142 12.13 -4.61 -0.69
C ILE A 142 13.42 -5.34 -0.30
N PRO A 143 14.04 -6.11 -1.22
CA PRO A 143 15.27 -6.85 -0.90
C PRO A 143 16.47 -5.89 -0.85
N TYR A 144 17.46 -6.21 -0.03
CA TYR A 144 18.70 -5.43 0.07
C TYR A 144 19.60 -5.48 -1.18
N SER A 145 19.20 -6.23 -2.21
CA SER A 145 19.79 -6.09 -3.54
C SER A 145 19.44 -4.78 -4.26
N GLU A 146 18.48 -4.01 -3.71
CA GLU A 146 18.14 -2.67 -4.20
C GLU A 146 19.13 -1.65 -3.62
N PRO A 147 20.02 -1.05 -4.43
CA PRO A 147 21.09 -0.17 -3.93
C PRO A 147 20.55 1.05 -3.17
N ALA A 148 19.39 1.58 -3.57
CA ALA A 148 18.78 2.74 -2.93
C ALA A 148 18.45 2.51 -1.44
N LEU A 149 18.30 1.26 -0.96
CA LEU A 149 18.16 0.98 0.49
C LEU A 149 19.43 1.30 1.30
N HIS A 150 20.59 1.27 0.66
CA HIS A 150 21.87 1.57 1.32
C HIS A 150 22.24 3.05 1.27
N THR A 151 21.63 3.82 0.37
CA THR A 151 22.03 5.22 0.08
C THR A 151 20.99 6.24 0.48
N THR A 152 19.73 5.83 0.66
CA THR A 152 18.65 6.77 1.00
C THR A 152 18.96 7.58 2.26
N GLN A 153 18.66 8.87 2.19
CA GLN A 153 18.78 9.82 3.31
C GLN A 153 17.38 10.24 3.83
N THR A 154 16.31 9.65 3.25
CA THR A 154 14.93 9.96 3.58
C THR A 154 14.15 8.67 3.83
N GLY A 155 13.03 8.45 3.14
CA GLY A 155 12.27 7.20 3.28
C GLY A 155 12.89 6.02 2.55
N GLY A 156 12.32 4.85 2.77
CA GLY A 156 12.75 3.56 2.21
C GLY A 156 13.20 2.59 3.30
N THR A 157 12.54 1.44 3.37
CA THR A 157 12.85 0.38 4.32
C THR A 157 12.73 -0.99 3.64
N PRO A 158 13.36 -2.06 4.18
CA PRO A 158 13.18 -3.40 3.64
C PRO A 158 11.75 -3.93 3.85
N TYR A 159 10.99 -3.37 4.78
CA TYR A 159 9.60 -3.77 5.03
C TYR A 159 8.64 -3.24 3.97
N GLY A 160 8.98 -2.12 3.31
CA GLY A 160 8.18 -1.51 2.25
C GLY A 160 8.65 -0.11 1.89
N ALA A 161 8.03 0.49 0.87
CA ALA A 161 8.33 1.87 0.51
C ALA A 161 7.84 2.82 1.61
N SER A 162 8.64 3.85 1.89
CA SER A 162 8.22 4.92 2.80
C SER A 162 8.69 6.27 2.30
N SER A 163 8.07 7.34 2.77
CA SER A 163 8.54 8.70 2.55
C SER A 163 8.56 9.50 3.84
N THR A 164 9.43 10.52 3.86
CA THR A 164 9.55 11.46 4.96
C THR A 164 9.43 12.88 4.45
N GLY A 165 8.78 13.75 5.20
CA GLY A 165 8.62 15.16 4.87
C GLY A 165 7.18 15.64 4.86
N GLU A 166 7.02 16.95 4.91
CA GLU A 166 5.71 17.61 5.00
C GLU A 166 5.05 17.84 3.63
N SER A 167 5.78 17.65 2.55
CA SER A 167 5.28 17.82 1.17
C SER A 167 5.14 16.48 0.45
N ALA A 168 4.24 16.41 -0.51
CA ALA A 168 4.06 15.26 -1.38
C ALA A 168 5.21 15.06 -2.40
N SER A 169 6.31 15.81 -2.27
CA SER A 169 7.52 15.67 -3.09
C SER A 169 8.35 14.51 -2.56
N LEU A 170 8.56 13.51 -3.40
CA LEU A 170 9.38 12.33 -3.09
C LEU A 170 10.83 12.55 -3.54
N SER A 171 11.78 12.04 -2.78
CA SER A 171 13.17 11.97 -3.21
C SER A 171 13.35 10.95 -4.33
N LYS A 172 14.51 10.99 -5.01
CA LYS A 172 14.84 10.04 -6.07
C LYS A 172 14.81 8.59 -5.54
N ASP A 173 15.40 8.35 -4.37
CA ASP A 173 15.48 7.01 -3.77
C ASP A 173 14.09 6.51 -3.35
N GLU A 174 13.25 7.38 -2.79
CA GLU A 174 11.85 7.03 -2.45
C GLU A 174 11.04 6.64 -3.69
N ILE A 175 11.21 7.37 -4.82
CA ILE A 175 10.59 7.03 -6.09
C ILE A 175 11.06 5.67 -6.59
N GLU A 176 12.38 5.45 -6.62
CA GLU A 176 12.98 4.22 -7.10
C GLU A 176 12.52 3.01 -6.28
N LEU A 177 12.57 3.10 -4.96
CA LEU A 177 12.15 2.04 -4.04
C LEU A 177 10.65 1.73 -4.17
N ALA A 178 9.80 2.76 -4.31
CA ALA A 178 8.37 2.57 -4.51
C ALA A 178 8.06 1.87 -5.85
N GLN A 179 8.73 2.29 -6.93
CA GLN A 179 8.56 1.64 -8.23
C GLN A 179 9.06 0.19 -8.22
N ASN A 180 10.22 -0.08 -7.60
CA ASN A 180 10.78 -1.43 -7.52
C ASN A 180 9.92 -2.36 -6.66
N LEU A 181 9.28 -1.84 -5.58
CA LEU A 181 8.30 -2.59 -4.81
C LEU A 181 7.08 -2.98 -5.67
N GLY A 182 6.54 -2.04 -6.44
CA GLY A 182 5.43 -2.29 -7.37
C GLY A 182 5.77 -3.32 -8.45
N LYS A 183 6.98 -3.20 -9.06
CA LYS A 183 7.49 -4.19 -10.03
C LYS A 183 7.60 -5.59 -9.42
N ARG A 184 8.15 -5.67 -8.21
CA ARG A 184 8.31 -6.93 -7.49
C ARG A 184 6.97 -7.60 -7.22
N LEU A 185 6.01 -6.84 -6.69
CA LEU A 185 4.66 -7.31 -6.42
C LEU A 185 3.99 -7.87 -7.68
N ALA A 186 4.03 -7.12 -8.78
CA ALA A 186 3.45 -7.52 -10.07
C ALA A 186 4.08 -8.81 -10.62
N ARG A 187 5.42 -8.95 -10.55
CA ARG A 187 6.12 -10.17 -10.99
C ARG A 187 5.70 -11.40 -10.17
N ILE A 188 5.56 -11.26 -8.84
CA ILE A 188 5.15 -12.36 -7.97
C ILE A 188 3.71 -12.78 -8.31
N ALA A 189 2.79 -11.83 -8.45
CA ALA A 189 1.41 -12.09 -8.84
C ALA A 189 1.33 -12.80 -10.21
N THR A 190 2.13 -12.35 -11.19
CA THR A 190 2.20 -12.98 -12.52
C THR A 190 2.67 -14.44 -12.43
N ASN A 191 3.73 -14.68 -11.67
CA ASN A 191 4.29 -16.04 -11.51
C ASN A 191 3.31 -17.01 -10.84
N GLN A 192 2.58 -16.53 -9.83
CA GLN A 192 1.58 -17.37 -9.16
C GLN A 192 0.43 -17.74 -10.09
N LYS A 193 -0.11 -16.76 -10.84
CA LYS A 193 -1.22 -17.01 -11.77
C LYS A 193 -0.81 -17.93 -12.93
N GLY A 194 0.45 -17.85 -13.36
CA GLY A 194 1.01 -18.75 -14.38
C GLY A 194 1.20 -20.20 -13.91
N ASN A 195 1.42 -20.41 -12.61
CA ASN A 195 1.60 -21.75 -12.03
C ASN A 195 0.27 -22.41 -11.60
N SER A 196 -0.84 -21.65 -11.61
CA SER A 196 -2.17 -22.17 -11.23
C SER A 196 -2.95 -22.72 -12.45
N GLN A 197 -2.32 -22.80 -13.61
CA GLN A 197 -2.84 -23.42 -14.85
C GLN A 197 -2.12 -24.73 -15.13
#